data_586766bbd2d52f2fd3076b1f01ad3052
#
_entry.id   586766bbd2d52f2fd3076b1f01ad3052
#
_cell.length_a   1.000
_cell.length_b   1.000
_cell.length_c   1.000
_cell.angle_alpha   90.00
_cell.angle_beta   90.00
_cell.angle_gamma   90.00
#
_symmetry.space_group_name_H-M   'P 1'
#
loop_
_entity.id
_entity.type
_entity.pdbx_description
1 polymer ?
#
loop_
_entity_poly.entity_id
_entity_poly.type
_entity_poly.pdbx_seq_one_letter_code
_entity_poly.pdbx_strand_id
1 'polypeptide(L)'
;MILNYAESYKEVLAVGVNGYEEAGDTIHEVDVWYISKDNLFVPKHVGSYEDISFLLEKNAKEFVEKLDSLALTSEELEERKLALEDDIERKLKALNQSLHDEQNILVGKRVQLVAGMIMAGLGADGVQPLRIEDLAGREDEENNDGQVVMSKIRMYLGHKKLPEEKIEMITNILKVVFTQSNLQIPVNGESKLHTIYASVKRDILPYVTGELHNIDFTGRLFNVMNEWVDVPDGDKNDVVLTPRYVTELMAKMCEVNMNSYVWDFATGSAGFLISAMHQMIEDAKQKYANSPTKLEEKIVKIKMEQLLGIEKLPDVYMLAVLNMILMKDGSANIIQENSLEYDGNYKQGKKKDKPFPATVFLLNPPYSADGKGFIFAEKALAKMTHGGRAAVLIQENAGSGKGLPFTANILKGNTLRASIKMADIFCGKASVQTSIYVFEVNRPHDAKNDVVRFIDFSNDGYTRMNRKKSGQSINLRDTDHAKERYAEVANLVRYGKGAGDKNLHYFKGCYTEDYITLKGNDWTYGQHQKIDSVPAEEDFRNVIKEYLAWKVGQVLKGDSCLGKL
;
A
#
# COMPACT_ATOMS: atom_id res chain seq x y z
N MET A 1 -28.93 7.66 35.48
CA MET A 1 -29.54 8.30 34.30
C MET A 1 -29.23 7.48 33.02
N ILE A 2 -27.98 7.24 32.68
CA ILE A 2 -27.57 6.52 31.45
C ILE A 2 -28.14 5.10 31.38
N LEU A 3 -28.14 4.34 32.48
CA LEU A 3 -28.70 2.98 32.54
C LEU A 3 -30.19 2.91 32.19
N ASN A 4 -30.98 3.92 32.62
CA ASN A 4 -32.41 3.95 32.31
C ASN A 4 -32.67 4.16 30.80
N TYR A 5 -31.81 4.90 30.10
CA TYR A 5 -31.92 5.07 28.66
C TYR A 5 -31.45 3.80 27.91
N ALA A 6 -30.41 3.12 28.39
CA ALA A 6 -29.92 1.90 27.80
C ALA A 6 -30.91 0.71 27.90
N GLU A 7 -31.86 0.76 28.87
CA GLU A 7 -32.97 -0.19 28.91
C GLU A 7 -34.03 0.08 27.84
N SER A 8 -34.21 1.35 27.45
CA SER A 8 -35.24 1.80 26.50
C SER A 8 -34.75 1.82 25.05
N TYR A 9 -33.45 2.00 24.82
CA TYR A 9 -32.83 2.08 23.51
C TYR A 9 -31.83 0.96 23.33
N LYS A 10 -31.66 0.50 22.08
CA LYS A 10 -30.67 -0.55 21.77
C LYS A 10 -29.24 -0.08 22.01
N GLU A 11 -28.99 1.20 21.73
CA GLU A 11 -27.69 1.84 21.77
C GLU A 11 -27.82 3.25 22.33
N VAL A 12 -26.86 3.67 23.12
CA VAL A 12 -26.83 4.99 23.77
C VAL A 12 -25.42 5.54 23.71
N LEU A 13 -25.32 6.83 23.39
CA LEU A 13 -24.09 7.59 23.55
C LEU A 13 -24.14 8.39 24.85
N ALA A 14 -23.13 8.21 25.68
CA ALA A 14 -22.90 9.08 26.82
C ALA A 14 -21.83 10.12 26.44
N VAL A 15 -22.19 11.42 26.56
CA VAL A 15 -21.31 12.53 26.26
C VAL A 15 -21.04 13.30 27.55
N GLY A 16 -19.80 13.25 28.02
CA GLY A 16 -19.32 14.07 29.13
C GLY A 16 -18.66 15.32 28.60
N VAL A 17 -19.11 16.49 29.06
CA VAL A 17 -18.51 17.77 28.67
C VAL A 17 -17.92 18.42 29.92
N ASN A 18 -16.64 18.74 29.87
CA ASN A 18 -15.92 19.50 30.89
C ASN A 18 -15.38 20.78 30.25
N GLY A 19 -15.42 21.88 31.00
CA GLY A 19 -14.86 23.18 30.60
C GLY A 19 -14.05 23.76 31.75
N TYR A 20 -12.84 24.18 31.45
CA TYR A 20 -11.97 24.86 32.42
C TYR A 20 -11.22 26.01 31.76
N GLU A 21 -10.72 26.94 32.57
CA GLU A 21 -9.95 28.09 32.11
C GLU A 21 -8.46 27.84 32.32
N GLU A 22 -7.68 27.94 31.24
CA GLU A 22 -6.22 27.80 31.27
C GLU A 22 -5.59 28.96 30.48
N ALA A 23 -4.67 29.70 31.13
CA ALA A 23 -3.99 30.86 30.57
C ALA A 23 -4.88 31.96 29.96
N GLY A 24 -6.13 32.06 30.41
CA GLY A 24 -7.13 33.06 29.93
C GLY A 24 -8.00 32.57 28.78
N ASP A 25 -7.78 31.35 28.31
CA ASP A 25 -8.61 30.70 27.29
C ASP A 25 -9.53 29.65 27.95
N THR A 26 -10.77 29.53 27.46
CA THR A 26 -11.68 28.48 27.89
C THR A 26 -11.42 27.22 27.07
N ILE A 27 -10.98 26.18 27.75
CA ILE A 27 -10.71 24.86 27.14
C ILE A 27 -11.93 23.98 27.40
N HIS A 28 -12.41 23.32 26.35
CA HIS A 28 -13.48 22.34 26.42
C HIS A 28 -12.89 20.95 26.18
N GLU A 29 -13.37 19.99 26.95
CA GLU A 29 -13.04 18.58 26.81
C GLU A 29 -14.35 17.79 26.75
N VAL A 30 -14.54 17.04 25.68
CA VAL A 30 -15.77 16.30 25.44
C VAL A 30 -15.40 14.82 25.27
N ASP A 31 -15.77 14.00 26.23
CA ASP A 31 -15.57 12.56 26.18
C ASP A 31 -16.86 11.85 25.77
N VAL A 32 -16.73 10.88 24.87
CA VAL A 32 -17.86 10.12 24.35
C VAL A 32 -17.68 8.63 24.62
N TRP A 33 -18.73 8.02 25.14
CA TRP A 33 -18.80 6.57 25.39
C TRP A 33 -19.99 5.95 24.65
N TYR A 34 -19.77 4.79 24.07
CA TYR A 34 -20.80 3.94 23.47
C TYR A 34 -21.25 2.87 24.44
N ILE A 35 -22.57 2.73 24.59
CA ILE A 35 -23.22 1.78 25.49
C ILE A 35 -24.30 1.04 24.71
N SER A 36 -24.24 -0.28 24.75
CA SER A 36 -25.26 -1.18 24.24
C SER A 36 -25.70 -2.16 25.34
N LYS A 37 -26.67 -3.01 25.05
CA LYS A 37 -27.09 -4.04 26.00
C LYS A 37 -25.97 -5.00 26.37
N ASP A 38 -25.02 -5.21 25.44
CA ASP A 38 -23.92 -6.16 25.60
C ASP A 38 -22.75 -5.59 26.40
N ASN A 39 -22.64 -4.26 26.51
CA ASN A 39 -21.55 -3.58 27.23
C ASN A 39 -22.00 -2.62 28.34
N LEU A 40 -23.20 -2.86 28.90
CA LEU A 40 -23.89 -1.97 29.85
C LEU A 40 -23.03 -1.57 31.06
N PHE A 41 -22.18 -2.48 31.54
CA PHE A 41 -21.34 -2.26 32.72
C PHE A 41 -19.89 -1.89 32.38
N VAL A 42 -19.52 -1.95 31.11
CA VAL A 42 -18.18 -1.59 30.62
C VAL A 42 -18.34 -0.76 29.34
N PRO A 43 -18.71 0.51 29.47
CA PRO A 43 -18.86 1.40 28.33
C PRO A 43 -17.58 1.45 27.47
N LYS A 44 -17.75 1.43 26.16
CA LYS A 44 -16.61 1.54 25.23
C LYS A 44 -16.32 3.03 24.99
N HIS A 45 -15.09 3.48 25.26
CA HIS A 45 -14.69 4.85 24.98
C HIS A 45 -14.57 5.07 23.47
N VAL A 46 -15.32 6.03 22.95
CA VAL A 46 -15.34 6.39 21.53
C VAL A 46 -14.20 7.33 21.21
N GLY A 47 -13.97 8.32 22.05
CA GLY A 47 -12.89 9.29 21.91
C GLY A 47 -13.13 10.55 22.75
N SER A 48 -12.06 11.34 22.86
CA SER A 48 -12.07 12.66 23.46
C SER A 48 -11.98 13.73 22.37
N TYR A 49 -12.80 14.75 22.46
CA TYR A 49 -12.95 15.81 21.46
C TYR A 49 -12.87 17.18 22.14
N GLU A 50 -12.45 18.20 21.41
CA GLU A 50 -12.39 19.58 21.93
C GLU A 50 -13.79 20.24 21.99
N ASP A 51 -14.73 19.77 21.15
CA ASP A 51 -16.10 20.24 21.09
C ASP A 51 -17.05 19.16 20.53
N ILE A 52 -18.30 19.51 20.31
CA ILE A 52 -19.32 18.61 19.75
C ILE A 52 -19.39 18.64 18.22
N SER A 53 -18.37 19.15 17.53
CA SER A 53 -18.36 19.28 16.07
C SER A 53 -18.39 17.94 15.34
N PHE A 54 -18.08 16.84 16.01
CA PHE A 54 -18.24 15.48 15.48
C PHE A 54 -19.71 15.12 15.15
N LEU A 55 -20.70 15.84 15.72
CA LEU A 55 -22.13 15.69 15.41
C LEU A 55 -22.57 16.53 14.22
N LEU A 56 -21.74 17.42 13.67
CA LEU A 56 -22.08 18.17 12.48
C LEU A 56 -22.21 17.25 11.26
N GLU A 57 -23.14 17.54 10.36
CA GLU A 57 -23.44 16.73 9.17
C GLU A 57 -22.18 16.31 8.40
N LYS A 58 -21.21 17.23 8.24
CA LYS A 58 -19.93 16.97 7.56
C LYS A 58 -19.02 15.94 8.26
N ASN A 59 -19.16 15.80 9.59
CA ASN A 59 -18.34 14.92 10.43
C ASN A 59 -19.13 13.71 10.96
N ALA A 60 -20.46 13.81 10.98
CA ALA A 60 -21.35 12.80 11.56
C ALA A 60 -21.16 11.41 10.93
N LYS A 61 -20.87 11.37 9.65
CA LYS A 61 -20.63 10.12 8.92
C LYS A 61 -19.43 9.35 9.48
N GLU A 62 -18.28 9.99 9.62
CA GLU A 62 -17.06 9.38 10.18
C GLU A 62 -17.27 8.94 11.64
N PHE A 63 -18.04 9.74 12.38
CA PHE A 63 -18.38 9.42 13.76
C PHE A 63 -19.29 8.18 13.86
N VAL A 64 -20.32 8.07 13.01
CA VAL A 64 -21.21 6.89 12.95
C VAL A 64 -20.44 5.64 12.56
N GLU A 65 -19.56 5.72 11.55
CA GLU A 65 -18.69 4.59 11.15
C GLU A 65 -17.81 4.08 12.32
N LYS A 66 -17.31 5.01 13.14
CA LYS A 66 -16.55 4.67 14.34
C LYS A 66 -17.42 3.96 15.38
N LEU A 67 -18.67 4.40 15.56
CA LEU A 67 -19.64 3.73 16.44
C LEU A 67 -19.97 2.31 15.94
N ASP A 68 -20.27 2.16 14.66
CA ASP A 68 -20.55 0.85 14.05
C ASP A 68 -19.38 -0.12 14.26
N SER A 69 -18.14 0.36 14.17
CA SER A 69 -16.95 -0.45 14.42
C SER A 69 -16.83 -0.89 15.89
N LEU A 70 -17.33 -0.10 16.83
CA LEU A 70 -17.35 -0.43 18.26
C LEU A 70 -18.51 -1.35 18.64
N ALA A 71 -19.58 -1.35 17.86
CA ALA A 71 -20.76 -2.20 18.08
C ALA A 71 -20.48 -3.66 17.74
N LEU A 72 -19.61 -3.94 16.78
CA LEU A 72 -19.27 -5.28 16.32
C LEU A 72 -18.14 -5.90 17.16
N THR A 73 -18.17 -7.23 17.28
CA THR A 73 -17.00 -7.98 17.78
C THR A 73 -15.86 -7.95 16.76
N SER A 74 -14.64 -8.23 17.19
CA SER A 74 -13.48 -8.30 16.27
C SER A 74 -13.68 -9.37 15.18
N GLU A 75 -14.37 -10.47 15.50
CA GLU A 75 -14.69 -11.54 14.56
C GLU A 75 -15.73 -11.09 13.53
N GLU A 76 -16.82 -10.46 13.96
CA GLU A 76 -17.86 -9.92 13.09
C GLU A 76 -17.33 -8.81 12.16
N LEU A 77 -16.43 -7.97 12.67
CA LEU A 77 -15.73 -6.95 11.87
C LEU A 77 -14.89 -7.59 10.76
N GLU A 78 -14.16 -8.65 11.10
CA GLU A 78 -13.30 -9.33 10.13
C GLU A 78 -14.14 -10.11 9.10
N GLU A 79 -15.23 -10.76 9.51
CA GLU A 79 -16.17 -11.42 8.59
C GLU A 79 -16.84 -10.42 7.64
N ARG A 80 -17.32 -9.28 8.17
CA ARG A 80 -17.92 -8.22 7.34
C ARG A 80 -16.92 -7.64 6.34
N LYS A 81 -15.69 -7.42 6.78
CA LYS A 81 -14.60 -6.95 5.93
C LYS A 81 -14.31 -7.94 4.79
N LEU A 82 -14.17 -9.23 5.11
CA LEU A 82 -13.92 -10.27 4.12
C LEU A 82 -15.09 -10.39 3.11
N ALA A 83 -16.34 -10.33 3.58
CA ALA A 83 -17.51 -10.38 2.72
C ALA A 83 -17.56 -9.19 1.72
N LEU A 84 -17.20 -7.99 2.18
CA LEU A 84 -17.15 -6.80 1.34
C LEU A 84 -15.98 -6.86 0.33
N GLU A 85 -14.83 -7.37 0.75
CA GLU A 85 -13.69 -7.57 -0.13
C GLU A 85 -14.00 -8.59 -1.24
N ASP A 86 -14.68 -9.69 -0.92
CA ASP A 86 -15.12 -10.69 -1.89
C ASP A 86 -16.19 -10.11 -2.86
N ASP A 87 -17.09 -9.26 -2.38
CA ASP A 87 -18.12 -8.63 -3.20
C ASP A 87 -17.52 -7.64 -4.22
N ILE A 88 -16.58 -6.80 -3.78
CA ILE A 88 -15.85 -5.87 -4.67
C ILE A 88 -15.11 -6.65 -5.76
N GLU A 89 -14.36 -7.68 -5.37
CA GLU A 89 -13.59 -8.47 -6.32
C GLU A 89 -14.49 -9.12 -7.37
N ARG A 90 -15.65 -9.65 -6.94
CA ARG A 90 -16.65 -10.22 -7.83
C ARG A 90 -17.20 -9.19 -8.82
N LYS A 91 -17.56 -7.99 -8.35
CA LYS A 91 -18.11 -6.90 -9.18
C LYS A 91 -17.08 -6.36 -10.17
N LEU A 92 -15.83 -6.22 -9.75
CA LEU A 92 -14.75 -5.80 -10.64
C LEU A 92 -14.48 -6.84 -11.74
N LYS A 93 -14.48 -8.13 -11.39
CA LYS A 93 -14.33 -9.22 -12.37
C LYS A 93 -15.50 -9.24 -13.35
N ALA A 94 -16.72 -9.03 -12.89
CA ALA A 94 -17.90 -8.93 -13.73
C ALA A 94 -17.80 -7.72 -14.68
N LEU A 95 -17.37 -6.56 -14.19
CA LEU A 95 -17.13 -5.38 -15.02
C LEU A 95 -16.06 -5.66 -16.07
N ASN A 96 -14.93 -6.29 -15.70
CA ASN A 96 -13.88 -6.65 -16.66
C ASN A 96 -14.40 -7.57 -17.77
N GLN A 97 -15.22 -8.57 -17.41
CA GLN A 97 -15.82 -9.48 -18.37
C GLN A 97 -16.78 -8.74 -19.33
N SER A 98 -17.63 -7.86 -18.81
CA SER A 98 -18.51 -7.03 -19.63
C SER A 98 -17.73 -6.10 -20.57
N LEU A 99 -16.66 -5.46 -20.09
CA LEU A 99 -15.78 -4.64 -20.92
C LEU A 99 -15.12 -5.43 -22.05
N HIS A 100 -14.82 -6.72 -21.81
CA HIS A 100 -14.27 -7.60 -22.84
C HIS A 100 -15.31 -8.07 -23.83
N ASP A 101 -16.36 -8.76 -23.36
CA ASP A 101 -17.27 -9.54 -24.19
C ASP A 101 -18.34 -8.68 -24.85
N GLU A 102 -18.90 -7.72 -24.11
CA GLU A 102 -20.02 -6.91 -24.58
C GLU A 102 -19.56 -5.62 -25.24
N GLN A 103 -18.55 -4.96 -24.65
CA GLN A 103 -18.10 -3.65 -25.09
C GLN A 103 -16.88 -3.71 -26.02
N ASN A 104 -16.21 -4.86 -26.09
CA ASN A 104 -15.03 -5.09 -26.93
C ASN A 104 -13.90 -4.08 -26.69
N ILE A 105 -13.62 -3.78 -25.39
CA ILE A 105 -12.56 -2.86 -24.98
C ILE A 105 -11.25 -3.60 -24.81
N LEU A 106 -10.21 -3.11 -25.46
CA LEU A 106 -8.85 -3.65 -25.32
C LEU A 106 -8.35 -3.55 -23.89
N VAL A 107 -7.62 -4.57 -23.44
CA VAL A 107 -7.10 -4.68 -22.06
C VAL A 107 -6.39 -3.41 -21.61
N GLY A 108 -5.44 -2.89 -22.41
CA GLY A 108 -4.68 -1.68 -22.09
C GLY A 108 -5.49 -0.37 -22.06
N LYS A 109 -6.81 -0.42 -22.32
CA LYS A 109 -7.69 0.77 -22.21
C LYS A 109 -8.64 0.69 -21.03
N ARG A 110 -8.84 -0.50 -20.44
CA ARG A 110 -9.82 -0.71 -19.37
C ARG A 110 -9.45 0.04 -18.10
N VAL A 111 -8.19 0.04 -17.72
CA VAL A 111 -7.68 0.76 -16.54
C VAL A 111 -7.99 2.25 -16.65
N GLN A 112 -7.58 2.87 -17.77
CA GLN A 112 -7.79 4.31 -18.02
C GLN A 112 -9.27 4.64 -18.06
N LEU A 113 -10.09 3.80 -18.70
CA LEU A 113 -11.54 3.99 -18.82
C LEU A 113 -12.21 3.94 -17.43
N VAL A 114 -11.96 2.90 -16.65
CA VAL A 114 -12.57 2.74 -15.32
C VAL A 114 -12.06 3.79 -14.34
N ALA A 115 -10.77 4.09 -14.36
CA ALA A 115 -10.18 5.15 -13.53
C ALA A 115 -10.81 6.53 -13.86
N GLY A 116 -10.95 6.85 -15.14
CA GLY A 116 -11.61 8.08 -15.57
C GLY A 116 -13.08 8.15 -15.17
N MET A 117 -13.83 7.04 -15.31
CA MET A 117 -15.23 6.96 -14.89
C MET A 117 -15.39 7.12 -13.37
N ILE A 118 -14.50 6.53 -12.57
CA ILE A 118 -14.48 6.73 -11.12
C ILE A 118 -14.23 8.22 -10.82
N MET A 119 -13.19 8.83 -11.40
CA MET A 119 -12.89 10.25 -11.18
C MET A 119 -14.05 11.17 -11.58
N ALA A 120 -14.71 10.92 -12.70
CA ALA A 120 -15.88 11.69 -13.13
C ALA A 120 -17.08 11.53 -12.19
N GLY A 121 -17.23 10.33 -11.59
CA GLY A 121 -18.29 10.01 -10.63
C GLY A 121 -18.02 10.51 -9.21
N LEU A 122 -16.79 10.96 -8.90
CA LEU A 122 -16.47 11.57 -7.62
C LEU A 122 -16.90 13.04 -7.62
N GLY A 123 -17.82 13.40 -6.74
CA GLY A 123 -18.16 14.80 -6.48
C GLY A 123 -17.17 15.45 -5.52
N ALA A 124 -17.24 16.77 -5.45
CA ALA A 124 -16.54 17.58 -4.46
C ALA A 124 -17.36 18.84 -4.16
N ASP A 125 -16.97 19.60 -3.14
CA ASP A 125 -17.70 20.84 -2.81
C ASP A 125 -17.71 21.77 -4.04
N GLY A 126 -18.93 22.09 -4.52
CA GLY A 126 -19.14 22.89 -5.73
C GLY A 126 -18.91 22.15 -7.07
N VAL A 127 -18.53 20.88 -7.05
CA VAL A 127 -18.37 20.05 -8.25
C VAL A 127 -19.37 18.90 -8.24
N GLN A 128 -20.38 19.00 -9.09
CA GLN A 128 -21.38 17.93 -9.23
C GLN A 128 -20.76 16.70 -9.90
N PRO A 129 -20.95 15.50 -9.34
CA PRO A 129 -20.50 14.26 -9.97
C PRO A 129 -21.19 14.05 -11.32
N LEU A 130 -20.59 13.25 -12.18
CA LEU A 130 -21.22 12.77 -13.39
C LEU A 130 -22.51 11.99 -13.04
N ARG A 131 -23.61 12.29 -13.72
CA ARG A 131 -24.85 11.54 -13.60
C ARG A 131 -25.05 10.71 -14.87
N ILE A 132 -25.82 9.63 -14.78
CA ILE A 132 -26.11 8.77 -15.95
C ILE A 132 -26.83 9.60 -17.03
N GLU A 133 -27.75 10.47 -16.63
CA GLU A 133 -28.54 11.33 -17.50
C GLU A 133 -27.71 12.39 -18.25
N ASP A 134 -26.50 12.69 -17.77
CA ASP A 134 -25.58 13.62 -18.43
C ASP A 134 -25.00 12.99 -19.72
N LEU A 135 -24.99 11.65 -19.82
CA LEU A 135 -24.53 10.86 -20.98
C LEU A 135 -25.73 10.55 -21.89
N ALA A 136 -26.09 11.51 -22.69
CA ALA A 136 -27.32 11.48 -23.51
C ALA A 136 -27.12 10.97 -24.95
N GLY A 137 -25.96 10.41 -25.28
CA GLY A 137 -25.68 9.87 -26.62
C GLY A 137 -25.72 10.93 -27.72
N ARG A 138 -25.23 12.14 -27.47
CA ARG A 138 -25.20 13.21 -28.47
C ARG A 138 -24.11 12.95 -29.50
N GLU A 139 -24.43 13.20 -30.78
CA GLU A 139 -23.50 12.99 -31.91
C GLU A 139 -22.63 14.22 -32.20
N ASP A 140 -22.87 15.35 -31.52
CA ASP A 140 -22.11 16.56 -31.74
C ASP A 140 -20.70 16.45 -31.13
N GLU A 141 -19.68 16.96 -31.83
CA GLU A 141 -18.29 16.82 -31.47
C GLU A 141 -17.93 17.56 -30.16
N GLU A 142 -18.66 18.62 -29.79
CA GLU A 142 -18.36 19.44 -28.61
C GLU A 142 -19.06 18.93 -27.35
N ASN A 143 -20.19 18.24 -27.46
CA ASN A 143 -21.04 17.81 -26.35
C ASN A 143 -21.32 16.31 -26.31
N ASN A 144 -20.54 15.50 -27.02
CA ASN A 144 -20.69 14.04 -26.94
C ASN A 144 -20.30 13.52 -25.56
N ASP A 145 -20.70 12.29 -25.28
CA ASP A 145 -20.52 11.69 -23.95
C ASP A 145 -19.05 11.66 -23.49
N GLY A 146 -18.09 11.49 -24.42
CA GLY A 146 -16.67 11.54 -24.09
C GLY A 146 -16.22 12.91 -23.59
N GLN A 147 -16.69 13.99 -24.23
CA GLN A 147 -16.40 15.36 -23.81
C GLN A 147 -17.04 15.69 -22.45
N VAL A 148 -18.26 15.20 -22.22
CA VAL A 148 -18.95 15.35 -20.93
C VAL A 148 -18.13 14.69 -19.81
N VAL A 149 -17.69 13.44 -20.00
CA VAL A 149 -16.84 12.74 -19.02
C VAL A 149 -15.54 13.50 -18.78
N MET A 150 -14.85 13.92 -19.85
CA MET A 150 -13.58 14.64 -19.74
C MET A 150 -13.73 15.98 -19.03
N SER A 151 -14.83 16.70 -19.26
CA SER A 151 -15.15 17.95 -18.55
C SER A 151 -15.32 17.71 -17.05
N LYS A 152 -16.05 16.67 -16.65
CA LYS A 152 -16.26 16.31 -15.25
C LYS A 152 -14.94 15.92 -14.56
N ILE A 153 -14.09 15.14 -15.25
CA ILE A 153 -12.75 14.80 -14.73
C ILE A 153 -11.92 16.06 -14.50
N ARG A 154 -11.86 16.96 -15.48
CA ARG A 154 -11.09 18.21 -15.37
C ARG A 154 -11.59 19.09 -14.22
N MET A 155 -12.90 19.24 -14.07
CA MET A 155 -13.49 19.98 -12.94
C MET A 155 -13.12 19.36 -11.59
N TYR A 156 -13.21 18.03 -11.48
CA TYR A 156 -12.82 17.32 -10.26
C TYR A 156 -11.35 17.48 -9.92
N LEU A 157 -10.45 17.30 -10.91
CA LEU A 157 -8.99 17.47 -10.70
C LEU A 157 -8.63 18.91 -10.35
N GLY A 158 -9.29 19.91 -10.96
CA GLY A 158 -9.11 21.32 -10.63
C GLY A 158 -9.49 21.63 -9.18
N HIS A 159 -10.58 21.03 -8.69
CA HIS A 159 -10.98 21.16 -7.27
C HIS A 159 -9.92 20.58 -6.31
N LYS A 160 -9.18 19.54 -6.72
CA LYS A 160 -8.07 18.97 -5.93
C LYS A 160 -6.84 19.87 -5.85
N LYS A 161 -6.88 21.06 -6.48
CA LYS A 161 -5.77 22.04 -6.51
C LYS A 161 -4.46 21.46 -7.04
N LEU A 162 -4.55 20.49 -7.95
CA LEU A 162 -3.38 19.96 -8.64
C LEU A 162 -2.75 21.04 -9.55
N PRO A 163 -1.43 20.99 -9.80
CA PRO A 163 -0.81 21.82 -10.81
C PRO A 163 -1.45 21.63 -12.18
N GLU A 164 -1.61 22.72 -12.97
CA GLU A 164 -2.28 22.65 -14.28
C GLU A 164 -1.56 21.68 -15.23
N GLU A 165 -0.23 21.66 -15.22
CA GLU A 165 0.55 20.70 -16.02
C GLU A 165 0.19 19.24 -15.69
N LYS A 166 -0.15 18.97 -14.43
CA LYS A 166 -0.59 17.62 -13.98
C LYS A 166 -1.98 17.31 -14.49
N ILE A 167 -2.89 18.27 -14.40
CA ILE A 167 -4.26 18.12 -14.91
C ILE A 167 -4.22 17.85 -16.41
N GLU A 168 -3.42 18.60 -17.16
CA GLU A 168 -3.23 18.42 -18.59
C GLU A 168 -2.65 17.05 -18.92
N MET A 169 -1.64 16.59 -18.18
CA MET A 169 -1.05 15.27 -18.40
C MET A 169 -2.09 14.15 -18.19
N ILE A 170 -2.83 14.16 -17.07
CA ILE A 170 -3.87 13.18 -16.78
C ILE A 170 -4.96 13.22 -17.86
N THR A 171 -5.44 14.41 -18.19
CA THR A 171 -6.49 14.57 -19.19
C THR A 171 -6.04 14.14 -20.60
N ASN A 172 -4.78 14.39 -20.99
CA ASN A 172 -4.24 13.92 -22.26
C ASN A 172 -4.18 12.39 -22.35
N ILE A 173 -3.77 11.71 -21.28
CA ILE A 173 -3.79 10.23 -21.23
C ILE A 173 -5.22 9.72 -21.38
N LEU A 174 -6.17 10.28 -20.64
CA LEU A 174 -7.56 9.85 -20.65
C LEU A 174 -8.28 10.21 -21.96
N LYS A 175 -7.93 11.33 -22.58
CA LYS A 175 -8.49 11.75 -23.86
C LYS A 175 -8.36 10.68 -24.93
N VAL A 176 -7.22 9.98 -24.98
CA VAL A 176 -6.98 8.89 -25.95
C VAL A 176 -8.04 7.78 -25.85
N VAL A 177 -8.63 7.57 -24.68
CA VAL A 177 -9.68 6.57 -24.48
C VAL A 177 -11.06 7.17 -24.71
N PHE A 178 -11.37 8.30 -24.06
CA PHE A 178 -12.71 8.87 -24.08
C PHE A 178 -13.11 9.51 -25.41
N THR A 179 -12.16 9.78 -26.32
CA THR A 179 -12.46 10.31 -27.68
C THR A 179 -12.53 9.21 -28.74
N GLN A 180 -12.49 7.93 -28.38
CA GLN A 180 -12.65 6.84 -29.35
C GLN A 180 -14.08 6.80 -29.91
N SER A 181 -14.21 6.85 -31.21
CA SER A 181 -15.52 6.87 -31.92
C SER A 181 -16.40 5.69 -31.53
N ASN A 182 -15.82 4.49 -31.37
CA ASN A 182 -16.56 3.29 -31.00
C ASN A 182 -17.16 3.33 -29.58
N LEU A 183 -16.70 4.25 -28.72
CA LEU A 183 -17.25 4.46 -27.38
C LEU A 183 -18.31 5.56 -27.34
N GLN A 184 -18.21 6.54 -28.25
CA GLN A 184 -19.03 7.75 -28.26
C GLN A 184 -20.28 7.60 -29.15
N ILE A 185 -20.16 6.87 -30.26
CA ILE A 185 -21.29 6.73 -31.22
C ILE A 185 -22.44 6.00 -30.54
N PRO A 186 -23.62 6.62 -30.45
CA PRO A 186 -24.76 6.00 -29.82
C PRO A 186 -25.33 4.87 -30.67
N VAL A 187 -25.76 3.80 -30.02
CA VAL A 187 -26.53 2.71 -30.61
C VAL A 187 -27.87 2.69 -29.88
N ASN A 188 -28.98 2.85 -30.63
CA ASN A 188 -30.32 3.00 -30.05
C ASN A 188 -30.44 4.16 -29.02
N GLY A 189 -29.72 5.25 -29.24
CA GLY A 189 -29.76 6.45 -28.38
C GLY A 189 -28.84 6.44 -27.19
N GLU A 190 -28.06 5.37 -26.95
CA GLU A 190 -27.12 5.27 -25.86
C GLU A 190 -25.71 4.97 -26.37
N SER A 191 -24.70 5.68 -25.81
CA SER A 191 -23.30 5.39 -26.09
C SER A 191 -22.79 4.22 -25.22
N LYS A 192 -21.69 3.60 -25.61
CA LYS A 192 -21.01 2.61 -24.73
C LYS A 192 -20.54 3.24 -23.43
N LEU A 193 -20.16 4.52 -23.44
CA LEU A 193 -19.76 5.25 -22.22
C LEU A 193 -20.91 5.33 -21.23
N HIS A 194 -22.15 5.53 -21.68
CA HIS A 194 -23.35 5.50 -20.82
C HIS A 194 -23.49 4.15 -20.11
N THR A 195 -23.46 3.04 -20.87
CA THR A 195 -23.61 1.68 -20.33
C THR A 195 -22.48 1.33 -19.33
N ILE A 196 -21.23 1.67 -19.68
CA ILE A 196 -20.07 1.43 -18.82
C ILE A 196 -20.17 2.25 -17.54
N TYR A 197 -20.52 3.53 -17.64
CA TYR A 197 -20.65 4.39 -16.47
C TYR A 197 -21.81 3.95 -15.57
N ALA A 198 -22.93 3.51 -16.11
CA ALA A 198 -24.02 2.96 -15.32
C ALA A 198 -23.57 1.77 -14.47
N SER A 199 -22.73 0.89 -15.03
CA SER A 199 -22.14 -0.24 -14.29
C SER A 199 -21.15 0.23 -13.23
N VAL A 200 -20.25 1.16 -13.55
CA VAL A 200 -19.31 1.73 -12.57
C VAL A 200 -20.05 2.44 -11.43
N LYS A 201 -21.09 3.23 -11.75
CA LYS A 201 -21.89 3.96 -10.75
C LYS A 201 -22.65 3.01 -9.82
N ARG A 202 -23.21 1.93 -10.34
CA ARG A 202 -23.98 0.95 -9.56
C ARG A 202 -23.07 0.07 -8.71
N ASP A 203 -21.98 -0.44 -9.29
CA ASP A 203 -21.22 -1.57 -8.74
C ASP A 203 -19.90 -1.15 -8.06
N ILE A 204 -19.33 0.00 -8.41
CA ILE A 204 -17.99 0.42 -7.94
C ILE A 204 -18.05 1.69 -7.08
N LEU A 205 -18.71 2.75 -7.55
CA LEU A 205 -18.73 4.04 -6.84
C LEU A 205 -19.26 3.97 -5.41
N PRO A 206 -20.24 3.12 -5.03
CA PRO A 206 -20.68 3.02 -3.63
C PRO A 206 -19.56 2.63 -2.66
N TYR A 207 -18.57 1.85 -3.11
CA TYR A 207 -17.41 1.49 -2.27
C TYR A 207 -16.37 2.61 -2.18
N VAL A 208 -16.32 3.50 -3.19
CA VAL A 208 -15.39 4.63 -3.21
C VAL A 208 -15.95 5.82 -2.42
N THR A 209 -17.26 6.08 -2.54
CA THR A 209 -17.95 7.23 -1.93
C THR A 209 -18.68 6.88 -0.63
N GLY A 210 -18.87 5.60 -0.36
CA GLY A 210 -19.69 5.07 0.71
C GLY A 210 -19.00 5.00 2.07
N GLU A 211 -19.74 4.47 3.04
CA GLU A 211 -19.39 4.34 4.47
C GLU A 211 -18.29 3.31 4.77
N LEU A 212 -17.70 2.72 3.75
CA LEU A 212 -16.82 1.55 3.86
C LEU A 212 -15.32 1.90 3.87
N HIS A 213 -14.97 3.11 4.30
CA HIS A 213 -13.59 3.61 4.30
C HIS A 213 -12.58 2.80 5.15
N ASN A 214 -13.04 1.93 6.03
CA ASN A 214 -12.17 1.08 6.88
C ASN A 214 -11.72 -0.21 6.21
N ILE A 215 -12.16 -0.47 4.99
CA ILE A 215 -11.76 -1.65 4.23
C ILE A 215 -10.63 -1.25 3.29
N ASP A 216 -9.70 -2.16 3.06
CA ASP A 216 -8.66 -1.99 2.03
C ASP A 216 -9.27 -2.14 0.62
N PHE A 217 -10.36 -1.36 0.39
CA PHE A 217 -11.04 -1.28 -0.90
C PHE A 217 -10.06 -0.93 -2.01
N THR A 218 -9.25 0.09 -1.73
CA THR A 218 -8.31 0.61 -2.72
C THR A 218 -7.29 -0.44 -3.09
N GLY A 219 -6.74 -1.17 -2.12
CA GLY A 219 -5.83 -2.29 -2.41
C GLY A 219 -6.48 -3.39 -3.24
N ARG A 220 -7.74 -3.75 -2.96
CA ARG A 220 -8.47 -4.76 -3.74
C ARG A 220 -8.81 -4.28 -5.15
N LEU A 221 -9.33 -3.06 -5.28
CA LEU A 221 -9.56 -2.43 -6.57
C LEU A 221 -8.29 -2.47 -7.43
N PHE A 222 -7.15 -2.05 -6.86
CA PHE A 222 -5.89 -2.02 -7.58
C PHE A 222 -5.33 -3.41 -7.89
N ASN A 223 -5.51 -4.38 -7.01
CA ASN A 223 -5.11 -5.76 -7.30
C ASN A 223 -5.83 -6.31 -8.54
N VAL A 224 -7.15 -6.10 -8.64
CA VAL A 224 -7.92 -6.55 -9.80
C VAL A 224 -7.59 -5.71 -11.04
N MET A 225 -7.51 -4.37 -10.91
CA MET A 225 -7.17 -3.50 -12.04
C MET A 225 -5.74 -3.72 -12.56
N ASN A 226 -4.79 -4.11 -11.69
CA ASN A 226 -3.44 -4.44 -12.12
C ASN A 226 -3.38 -5.66 -13.06
N GLU A 227 -4.37 -6.55 -12.99
CA GLU A 227 -4.50 -7.67 -13.94
C GLU A 227 -4.92 -7.20 -15.34
N TRP A 228 -5.47 -5.99 -15.44
CA TRP A 228 -5.90 -5.36 -16.70
C TRP A 228 -4.81 -4.50 -17.33
N VAL A 229 -3.68 -4.32 -16.65
CA VAL A 229 -2.56 -3.56 -17.19
C VAL A 229 -1.98 -4.33 -18.38
N ASP A 230 -1.93 -3.67 -19.53
CA ASP A 230 -1.27 -4.21 -20.72
C ASP A 230 0.23 -3.99 -20.60
N VAL A 231 0.91 -5.00 -20.09
CA VAL A 231 2.35 -4.98 -19.92
C VAL A 231 2.97 -5.73 -21.11
N PRO A 232 3.99 -5.18 -21.78
CA PRO A 232 4.74 -5.89 -22.81
C PRO A 232 5.20 -7.25 -22.32
N ASP A 233 5.21 -8.26 -23.19
CA ASP A 233 5.48 -9.67 -22.81
C ASP A 233 6.79 -9.87 -22.04
N GLY A 234 7.80 -9.00 -22.25
CA GLY A 234 9.06 -9.01 -21.50
C GLY A 234 8.94 -8.53 -20.05
N ASP A 235 7.95 -7.70 -19.75
CA ASP A 235 7.82 -6.98 -18.48
C ASP A 235 6.66 -7.52 -17.60
N LYS A 236 5.87 -8.48 -18.09
CA LYS A 236 4.68 -9.02 -17.38
C LYS A 236 4.98 -9.57 -15.98
N ASN A 237 6.18 -10.07 -15.76
CA ASN A 237 6.60 -10.60 -14.46
C ASN A 237 7.09 -9.52 -13.51
N ASP A 238 7.28 -8.29 -13.98
CA ASP A 238 7.87 -7.20 -13.20
C ASP A 238 6.83 -6.26 -12.57
N VAL A 239 5.58 -6.26 -13.08
CA VAL A 239 4.50 -5.47 -12.50
C VAL A 239 3.79 -6.26 -11.40
N VAL A 240 4.40 -6.29 -10.23
CA VAL A 240 3.86 -6.97 -9.05
C VAL A 240 3.62 -5.98 -7.94
N LEU A 241 2.35 -5.88 -7.50
CA LEU A 241 2.00 -5.01 -6.37
C LEU A 241 2.57 -5.55 -5.06
N THR A 242 3.25 -4.68 -4.34
CA THR A 242 3.76 -5.01 -2.99
C THR A 242 2.61 -4.99 -1.99
N PRO A 243 2.41 -6.06 -1.21
CA PRO A 243 1.36 -6.09 -0.20
C PRO A 243 1.49 -4.95 0.82
N ARG A 244 0.36 -4.41 1.26
CA ARG A 244 0.33 -3.25 2.17
C ARG A 244 1.09 -3.49 3.47
N TYR A 245 0.97 -4.65 4.09
CA TYR A 245 1.70 -4.98 5.32
C TYR A 245 3.22 -4.96 5.14
N VAL A 246 3.73 -5.23 3.92
CA VAL A 246 5.16 -5.12 3.58
C VAL A 246 5.57 -3.66 3.38
N THR A 247 4.75 -2.86 2.67
CA THR A 247 5.06 -1.43 2.46
C THR A 247 5.04 -0.66 3.78
N GLU A 248 4.13 -0.99 4.70
CA GLU A 248 4.08 -0.44 6.06
C GLU A 248 5.31 -0.85 6.89
N LEU A 249 5.74 -2.11 6.80
CA LEU A 249 6.96 -2.59 7.46
C LEU A 249 8.18 -1.80 6.99
N MET A 250 8.35 -1.66 5.66
CA MET A 250 9.50 -0.96 5.09
C MET A 250 9.52 0.53 5.50
N ALA A 251 8.36 1.19 5.53
CA ALA A 251 8.24 2.56 6.03
C ALA A 251 8.64 2.67 7.51
N LYS A 252 8.23 1.72 8.35
CA LYS A 252 8.60 1.65 9.78
C LYS A 252 10.10 1.41 9.96
N MET A 253 10.71 0.50 9.21
CA MET A 253 12.14 0.22 9.27
C MET A 253 12.99 1.43 8.86
N CYS A 254 12.49 2.24 7.92
CA CYS A 254 13.14 3.48 7.50
C CYS A 254 12.83 4.69 8.41
N GLU A 255 12.13 4.48 9.52
CA GLU A 255 11.80 5.52 10.50
C GLU A 255 11.07 6.73 9.88
N VAL A 256 10.17 6.44 8.94
CA VAL A 256 9.35 7.47 8.30
C VAL A 256 8.59 8.25 9.37
N ASN A 257 8.66 9.57 9.30
CA ASN A 257 7.98 10.49 10.22
C ASN A 257 7.51 11.74 9.46
N MET A 258 6.81 12.63 10.12
CA MET A 258 6.20 13.79 9.48
C MET A 258 7.20 14.70 8.73
N ASN A 259 8.49 14.63 9.04
CA ASN A 259 9.53 15.46 8.40
C ASN A 259 10.26 14.73 7.27
N SER A 260 9.97 13.46 7.03
CA SER A 260 10.56 12.68 5.95
C SER A 260 10.17 13.23 4.58
N TYR A 261 11.07 13.10 3.62
CA TYR A 261 10.84 13.28 2.20
C TYR A 261 11.05 11.93 1.54
N VAL A 262 9.97 11.33 1.05
CA VAL A 262 9.97 9.95 0.59
C VAL A 262 9.84 9.88 -0.91
N TRP A 263 10.72 9.13 -1.56
CA TRP A 263 10.59 8.82 -2.98
C TRP A 263 10.57 7.33 -3.27
N ASP A 264 10.01 7.00 -4.45
CA ASP A 264 9.87 5.66 -4.99
C ASP A 264 10.12 5.69 -6.50
N PHE A 265 11.11 4.96 -6.98
CA PHE A 265 11.56 4.96 -8.38
C PHE A 265 10.88 3.89 -9.24
N ALA A 266 10.04 3.07 -8.66
CA ALA A 266 9.20 2.10 -9.34
C ALA A 266 7.83 2.05 -8.66
N THR A 267 7.13 3.18 -8.74
CA THR A 267 5.99 3.51 -7.88
C THR A 267 4.84 2.50 -7.97
N GLY A 268 4.67 1.85 -9.12
CA GLY A 268 3.56 0.94 -9.30
C GLY A 268 2.23 1.64 -9.03
N SER A 269 1.42 1.08 -8.14
CA SER A 269 0.16 1.69 -7.67
C SER A 269 0.32 2.71 -6.54
N ALA A 270 1.52 3.17 -6.25
CA ALA A 270 1.88 4.09 -5.15
C ALA A 270 1.75 3.51 -3.73
N GLY A 271 1.78 2.20 -3.57
CA GLY A 271 1.62 1.55 -2.27
C GLY A 271 2.61 2.00 -1.20
N PHE A 272 3.89 2.15 -1.54
CA PHE A 272 4.92 2.67 -0.63
C PHE A 272 4.66 4.11 -0.20
N LEU A 273 4.31 4.98 -1.14
CA LEU A 273 4.04 6.39 -0.85
C LEU A 273 2.80 6.55 0.04
N ILE A 274 1.77 5.75 -0.17
CA ILE A 274 0.57 5.75 0.67
C ILE A 274 0.89 5.28 2.08
N SER A 275 1.64 4.19 2.24
CA SER A 275 2.06 3.71 3.56
C SER A 275 2.93 4.73 4.29
N ALA A 276 3.86 5.36 3.58
CA ALA A 276 4.68 6.44 4.12
C ALA A 276 3.83 7.65 4.53
N MET A 277 2.89 8.08 3.67
CA MET A 277 1.99 9.20 3.94
C MET A 277 1.15 8.96 5.21
N HIS A 278 0.56 7.78 5.36
CA HIS A 278 -0.20 7.43 6.56
C HIS A 278 0.66 7.52 7.81
N GLN A 279 1.87 6.97 7.79
CA GLN A 279 2.78 7.04 8.94
C GLN A 279 3.21 8.48 9.26
N MET A 280 3.48 9.30 8.23
CA MET A 280 3.80 10.72 8.39
C MET A 280 2.64 11.51 9.00
N ILE A 281 1.41 11.25 8.57
CA ILE A 281 0.20 11.91 9.09
C ILE A 281 -0.07 11.48 10.53
N GLU A 282 0.08 10.21 10.86
CA GLU A 282 -0.08 9.72 12.24
C GLU A 282 0.96 10.33 13.19
N ASP A 283 2.22 10.45 12.76
CA ASP A 283 3.26 11.14 13.54
C ASP A 283 2.93 12.64 13.73
N ALA A 284 2.40 13.29 12.67
CA ALA A 284 1.96 14.68 12.75
C ALA A 284 0.77 14.87 13.69
N LYS A 285 -0.22 13.97 13.67
CA LYS A 285 -1.37 13.98 14.60
C LYS A 285 -0.92 13.86 16.06
N GLN A 286 0.02 12.95 16.35
CA GLN A 286 0.57 12.80 17.69
C GLN A 286 1.31 14.07 18.14
N LYS A 287 2.10 14.68 17.24
CA LYS A 287 2.91 15.85 17.57
C LYS A 287 2.12 17.16 17.66
N TYR A 288 1.10 17.29 16.86
CA TYR A 288 0.24 18.48 16.79
C TYR A 288 -1.17 18.23 17.34
N ALA A 289 -1.31 17.28 18.28
CA ALA A 289 -2.60 16.93 18.88
C ALA A 289 -3.38 18.15 19.37
N ASN A 290 -2.69 19.13 19.94
CA ASN A 290 -3.27 20.36 20.51
C ASN A 290 -3.17 21.58 19.56
N SER A 291 -2.89 21.38 18.27
CA SER A 291 -2.71 22.47 17.31
C SER A 291 -3.33 22.14 15.95
N PRO A 292 -4.65 22.17 15.79
CA PRO A 292 -5.35 21.75 14.56
C PRO A 292 -4.86 22.49 13.31
N THR A 293 -4.60 23.78 13.39
CA THR A 293 -4.09 24.59 12.27
C THR A 293 -2.71 24.11 11.82
N LYS A 294 -1.78 23.85 12.75
CA LYS A 294 -0.45 23.34 12.44
C LYS A 294 -0.51 21.93 11.87
N LEU A 295 -1.45 21.12 12.37
CA LEU A 295 -1.69 19.78 11.85
C LEU A 295 -2.15 19.84 10.39
N GLU A 296 -3.14 20.70 10.09
CA GLU A 296 -3.67 20.86 8.73
C GLU A 296 -2.57 21.36 7.76
N GLU A 297 -1.82 22.41 8.14
CA GLU A 297 -0.69 22.89 7.35
C GLU A 297 0.35 21.80 7.09
N LYS A 298 0.62 20.97 8.11
CA LYS A 298 1.57 19.88 7.99
C LYS A 298 1.07 18.78 7.07
N ILE A 299 -0.20 18.38 7.16
CA ILE A 299 -0.83 17.41 6.27
C ILE A 299 -0.78 17.90 4.82
N VAL A 300 -1.12 19.17 4.58
CA VAL A 300 -1.02 19.77 3.24
C VAL A 300 0.42 19.70 2.72
N LYS A 301 1.40 20.05 3.54
CA LYS A 301 2.82 19.98 3.16
C LYS A 301 3.26 18.54 2.84
N ILE A 302 2.88 17.55 3.66
CA ILE A 302 3.17 16.14 3.41
C ILE A 302 2.66 15.76 2.02
N LYS A 303 1.41 16.02 1.73
CA LYS A 303 0.74 15.64 0.49
C LYS A 303 1.27 16.36 -0.74
N MET A 304 1.60 17.64 -0.62
CA MET A 304 1.99 18.46 -1.76
C MET A 304 3.49 18.43 -2.06
N GLU A 305 4.34 18.14 -1.05
CA GLU A 305 5.77 18.38 -1.18
C GLU A 305 6.67 17.22 -0.77
N GLN A 306 6.19 16.32 0.11
CA GLN A 306 7.09 15.38 0.79
C GLN A 306 7.07 13.95 0.22
N LEU A 307 6.25 13.70 -0.80
CA LEU A 307 6.13 12.41 -1.47
C LEU A 307 6.45 12.59 -2.95
N LEU A 308 7.26 11.69 -3.52
CA LEU A 308 7.58 11.69 -4.94
C LEU A 308 7.66 10.25 -5.46
N GLY A 309 6.92 9.96 -6.52
CA GLY A 309 6.91 8.67 -7.18
C GLY A 309 7.12 8.78 -8.67
N ILE A 310 7.82 7.81 -9.24
CA ILE A 310 8.09 7.75 -10.68
C ILE A 310 7.59 6.41 -11.22
N GLU A 311 6.77 6.48 -12.26
CA GLU A 311 6.27 5.32 -12.96
C GLU A 311 6.40 5.50 -14.47
N LYS A 312 6.95 4.51 -15.13
CA LYS A 312 7.21 4.57 -16.58
C LYS A 312 5.98 4.23 -17.41
N LEU A 313 5.21 3.23 -16.98
CA LEU A 313 4.08 2.68 -17.74
C LEU A 313 2.83 3.54 -17.57
N PRO A 314 2.19 4.05 -18.65
CA PRO A 314 1.06 4.97 -18.55
C PRO A 314 -0.14 4.40 -17.77
N ASP A 315 -0.45 3.12 -17.94
CA ASP A 315 -1.60 2.48 -17.27
C ASP A 315 -1.33 2.33 -15.76
N VAL A 316 -0.12 1.92 -15.39
CA VAL A 316 0.30 1.81 -13.99
C VAL A 316 0.40 3.20 -13.34
N TYR A 317 0.89 4.20 -14.08
CA TYR A 317 0.87 5.60 -13.65
C TYR A 317 -0.55 6.09 -13.34
N MET A 318 -1.54 5.76 -14.20
CA MET A 318 -2.93 6.12 -13.94
C MET A 318 -3.50 5.43 -12.71
N LEU A 319 -3.10 4.17 -12.44
CA LEU A 319 -3.43 3.49 -11.19
C LEU A 319 -2.84 4.23 -9.98
N ALA A 320 -1.58 4.62 -10.04
CA ALA A 320 -0.93 5.37 -8.96
C ALA A 320 -1.66 6.69 -8.69
N VAL A 321 -1.96 7.45 -9.74
CA VAL A 321 -2.71 8.72 -9.63
C VAL A 321 -4.08 8.52 -9.01
N LEU A 322 -4.85 7.54 -9.48
CA LEU A 322 -6.17 7.24 -8.93
C LEU A 322 -6.07 6.83 -7.45
N ASN A 323 -5.11 5.96 -7.11
CA ASN A 323 -4.91 5.50 -5.74
C ASN A 323 -4.63 6.67 -4.79
N MET A 324 -3.69 7.54 -5.16
CA MET A 324 -3.36 8.73 -4.37
C MET A 324 -4.58 9.66 -4.22
N ILE A 325 -5.36 9.86 -5.28
CA ILE A 325 -6.61 10.66 -5.23
C ILE A 325 -7.63 10.03 -4.28
N LEU A 326 -7.85 8.72 -4.34
CA LEU A 326 -8.82 8.01 -3.49
C LEU A 326 -8.40 8.02 -2.01
N MET A 327 -7.09 8.00 -1.74
CA MET A 327 -6.55 8.18 -0.39
C MET A 327 -6.56 9.64 0.09
N LYS A 328 -7.33 10.51 -0.60
CA LYS A 328 -7.46 11.94 -0.31
C LYS A 328 -6.10 12.68 -0.36
N ASP A 329 -5.19 12.18 -1.17
CA ASP A 329 -3.92 12.82 -1.46
C ASP A 329 -3.99 13.64 -2.74
N GLY A 330 -3.11 14.65 -2.84
CA GLY A 330 -3.04 15.52 -4.00
C GLY A 330 -2.38 14.89 -5.24
N SER A 331 -1.77 13.70 -5.16
CA SER A 331 -0.98 13.06 -6.22
C SER A 331 0.00 13.99 -6.96
N ALA A 332 0.36 15.13 -6.33
CA ALA A 332 1.06 16.23 -6.98
C ALA A 332 2.41 15.82 -7.60
N ASN A 333 3.13 14.91 -6.94
CA ASN A 333 4.48 14.52 -7.35
C ASN A 333 4.57 13.06 -7.83
N ILE A 334 3.51 12.49 -8.39
CA ILE A 334 3.62 11.27 -9.18
C ILE A 334 3.97 11.67 -10.61
N ILE A 335 5.06 11.12 -11.15
CA ILE A 335 5.67 11.51 -12.41
C ILE A 335 5.63 10.32 -13.36
N GLN A 336 5.22 10.55 -14.62
CA GLN A 336 5.33 9.55 -15.67
C GLN A 336 6.65 9.76 -16.41
N GLU A 337 7.70 9.04 -16.02
CA GLU A 337 9.04 9.20 -16.57
C GLU A 337 9.85 7.90 -16.38
N ASN A 338 10.96 7.77 -17.10
CA ASN A 338 11.96 6.75 -16.82
C ASN A 338 12.81 7.18 -15.62
N SER A 339 12.64 6.51 -14.49
CA SER A 339 13.33 6.84 -13.24
C SER A 339 14.86 6.71 -13.32
N LEU A 340 15.39 5.89 -14.24
CA LEU A 340 16.84 5.79 -14.46
C LEU A 340 17.44 7.03 -15.08
N GLU A 341 16.62 7.87 -15.74
CA GLU A 341 17.01 9.15 -16.36
C GLU A 341 16.63 10.36 -15.49
N TYR A 342 15.92 10.12 -14.39
CA TYR A 342 15.42 11.17 -13.51
C TYR A 342 16.57 12.00 -12.91
N ASP A 343 16.42 13.33 -12.97
CA ASP A 343 17.44 14.30 -12.55
C ASP A 343 17.49 14.59 -11.04
N GLY A 344 16.50 14.15 -10.28
CA GLY A 344 16.39 14.39 -8.84
C GLY A 344 15.58 15.63 -8.45
N ASN A 345 14.92 16.30 -9.41
CA ASN A 345 14.20 17.53 -9.17
C ASN A 345 12.68 17.34 -9.17
N TYR A 346 11.97 18.23 -8.48
CA TYR A 346 10.53 18.34 -8.67
C TYR A 346 10.20 18.67 -10.12
N LYS A 347 9.23 17.99 -10.71
CA LYS A 347 8.83 18.24 -12.11
C LYS A 347 7.63 19.18 -12.23
N GLN A 348 6.95 19.47 -11.11
CA GLN A 348 5.68 20.19 -11.12
C GLN A 348 5.54 21.12 -9.91
N GLY A 349 4.57 22.04 -9.99
CA GLY A 349 4.17 22.92 -8.92
C GLY A 349 5.17 24.00 -8.55
N LYS A 350 5.01 24.63 -7.40
CA LYS A 350 5.82 25.78 -6.93
C LYS A 350 7.31 25.47 -6.74
N LYS A 351 7.68 24.19 -6.65
CA LYS A 351 9.06 23.73 -6.48
C LYS A 351 9.67 23.13 -7.73
N LYS A 352 9.00 23.25 -8.88
CA LYS A 352 9.52 22.78 -10.17
C LYS A 352 10.99 23.15 -10.35
N ASP A 353 11.77 22.20 -10.85
CA ASP A 353 13.21 22.30 -11.12
C ASP A 353 14.12 22.52 -9.88
N LYS A 354 13.54 22.46 -8.65
CA LYS A 354 14.34 22.43 -7.43
C LYS A 354 14.62 20.97 -7.02
N PRO A 355 15.78 20.67 -6.42
CA PRO A 355 16.08 19.34 -5.93
C PRO A 355 15.02 18.82 -4.94
N PHE A 356 14.59 17.56 -5.11
CA PHE A 356 13.77 16.87 -4.11
C PHE A 356 14.69 16.42 -2.98
N PRO A 357 14.49 16.92 -1.74
CA PRO A 357 15.40 16.63 -0.62
C PRO A 357 15.09 15.26 0.01
N ALA A 358 15.21 14.17 -0.75
CA ALA A 358 14.88 12.84 -0.29
C ALA A 358 15.67 12.45 0.96
N THR A 359 14.95 11.99 1.98
CA THR A 359 15.49 11.43 3.22
C THR A 359 15.12 9.97 3.40
N VAL A 360 14.12 9.49 2.67
CA VAL A 360 13.70 8.09 2.66
C VAL A 360 13.50 7.61 1.22
N PHE A 361 14.00 6.42 0.94
CA PHE A 361 13.80 5.71 -0.31
C PHE A 361 13.19 4.34 -0.05
N LEU A 362 12.04 4.06 -0.68
CA LEU A 362 11.35 2.77 -0.62
C LEU A 362 11.23 2.24 -2.03
N LEU A 363 11.55 0.95 -2.23
CA LEU A 363 11.63 0.39 -3.58
C LEU A 363 11.28 -1.10 -3.62
N ASN A 364 10.46 -1.46 -4.58
CA ASN A 364 10.37 -2.80 -5.15
C ASN A 364 10.63 -2.68 -6.66
N PRO A 365 11.87 -2.90 -7.14
CA PRO A 365 12.24 -2.66 -8.53
C PRO A 365 11.76 -3.77 -9.46
N PRO A 366 11.68 -3.52 -10.78
CA PRO A 366 11.53 -4.58 -11.76
C PRO A 366 12.75 -5.51 -11.72
N TYR A 367 12.53 -6.82 -11.47
CA TYR A 367 13.60 -7.80 -11.27
C TYR A 367 14.30 -8.22 -12.57
N SER A 368 13.74 -7.89 -13.73
CA SER A 368 14.36 -8.07 -15.05
C SER A 368 15.43 -7.03 -15.35
N ALA A 369 15.41 -5.88 -14.67
CA ALA A 369 16.34 -4.79 -14.91
C ALA A 369 17.79 -5.13 -14.52
N ASP A 370 18.73 -4.28 -14.95
CA ASP A 370 20.16 -4.45 -14.68
C ASP A 370 20.47 -4.61 -13.19
N GLY A 371 21.36 -5.55 -12.90
CA GLY A 371 21.66 -5.91 -11.52
C GLY A 371 20.46 -6.50 -10.79
N LYS A 372 19.49 -7.08 -11.52
CA LYS A 372 18.21 -7.57 -10.98
C LYS A 372 17.40 -6.47 -10.27
N GLY A 373 17.52 -5.24 -10.75
CA GLY A 373 16.86 -4.05 -10.19
C GLY A 373 17.73 -3.19 -9.28
N PHE A 374 18.95 -3.63 -8.92
CA PHE A 374 19.84 -2.81 -8.10
C PHE A 374 20.28 -1.51 -8.78
N ILE A 375 20.20 -1.41 -10.10
CA ILE A 375 20.45 -0.16 -10.82
C ILE A 375 19.57 0.98 -10.33
N PHE A 376 18.30 0.72 -9.98
CA PHE A 376 17.39 1.73 -9.42
C PHE A 376 17.85 2.19 -8.04
N ALA A 377 18.27 1.24 -7.19
CA ALA A 377 18.79 1.57 -5.86
C ALA A 377 20.07 2.41 -5.96
N GLU A 378 21.05 2.00 -6.78
CA GLU A 378 22.29 2.74 -6.98
C GLU A 378 22.02 4.18 -7.45
N LYS A 379 21.15 4.36 -8.45
CA LYS A 379 20.80 5.69 -8.99
C LYS A 379 20.08 6.58 -7.96
N ALA A 380 19.14 6.02 -7.20
CA ALA A 380 18.38 6.77 -6.20
C ALA A 380 19.25 7.16 -5.00
N LEU A 381 20.02 6.20 -4.45
CA LEU A 381 20.87 6.45 -3.28
C LEU A 381 21.93 7.53 -3.53
N ALA A 382 22.48 7.58 -4.75
CA ALA A 382 23.44 8.61 -5.14
C ALA A 382 22.89 10.05 -5.12
N LYS A 383 21.56 10.21 -5.13
CA LYS A 383 20.87 11.52 -5.16
C LYS A 383 20.22 11.89 -3.82
N MET A 384 20.29 11.00 -2.81
CA MET A 384 19.63 11.24 -1.52
C MET A 384 20.42 12.16 -0.60
N THR A 385 19.72 12.74 0.37
CA THR A 385 20.30 13.56 1.43
C THR A 385 21.16 12.69 2.38
N HIS A 386 22.28 13.25 2.86
CA HIS A 386 23.14 12.59 3.84
C HIS A 386 22.34 12.21 5.10
N GLY A 387 22.58 10.99 5.62
CA GLY A 387 21.86 10.46 6.78
C GLY A 387 20.46 9.92 6.48
N GLY A 388 20.10 9.82 5.19
CA GLY A 388 18.84 9.21 4.77
C GLY A 388 18.77 7.72 5.05
N ARG A 389 17.57 7.16 4.92
CA ARG A 389 17.28 5.73 5.05
C ARG A 389 16.73 5.18 3.74
N ALA A 390 17.04 3.93 3.45
CA ALA A 390 16.46 3.24 2.30
C ALA A 390 16.08 1.81 2.65
N ALA A 391 14.98 1.32 2.08
CA ALA A 391 14.61 -0.09 2.12
C ALA A 391 14.28 -0.56 0.70
N VAL A 392 14.91 -1.66 0.29
CA VAL A 392 14.76 -2.24 -1.05
C VAL A 392 14.31 -3.68 -0.91
N LEU A 393 13.12 -3.98 -1.46
CA LEU A 393 12.58 -5.34 -1.57
C LEU A 393 13.03 -5.93 -2.91
N ILE A 394 13.81 -7.00 -2.87
CA ILE A 394 14.42 -7.56 -4.08
C ILE A 394 14.63 -9.08 -3.93
N GLN A 395 14.95 -9.77 -5.01
CA GLN A 395 15.26 -11.20 -4.97
C GLN A 395 16.43 -11.47 -3.99
N GLU A 396 16.30 -12.50 -3.13
CA GLU A 396 17.31 -12.84 -2.13
C GLU A 396 18.70 -13.04 -2.72
N ASN A 397 18.78 -13.62 -3.91
CA ASN A 397 20.05 -13.88 -4.60
C ASN A 397 20.56 -12.69 -5.44
N ALA A 398 20.01 -11.51 -5.29
CA ALA A 398 20.34 -10.35 -6.12
C ALA A 398 21.80 -9.87 -5.96
N GLY A 399 22.43 -10.10 -4.80
CA GLY A 399 23.85 -9.84 -4.54
C GLY A 399 24.82 -10.82 -5.22
N SER A 400 24.36 -11.66 -6.16
CA SER A 400 25.19 -12.62 -6.90
C SER A 400 25.12 -12.38 -8.41
N GLY A 401 26.08 -12.91 -9.16
CA GLY A 401 26.11 -12.82 -10.61
C GLY A 401 25.98 -11.38 -11.13
N LYS A 402 24.92 -11.07 -11.87
CA LYS A 402 24.69 -9.73 -12.47
C LYS A 402 24.43 -8.62 -11.43
N GLY A 403 23.99 -8.98 -10.23
CA GLY A 403 23.76 -8.01 -9.14
C GLY A 403 25.04 -7.57 -8.44
N LEU A 404 26.08 -8.40 -8.45
CA LEU A 404 27.31 -8.18 -7.67
C LEU A 404 28.01 -6.83 -7.91
N PRO A 405 28.17 -6.32 -9.15
CA PRO A 405 28.79 -5.01 -9.35
C PRO A 405 28.04 -3.88 -8.66
N PHE A 406 26.71 -3.95 -8.66
CA PHE A 406 25.85 -2.94 -8.05
C PHE A 406 25.90 -2.98 -6.52
N THR A 407 25.82 -4.18 -5.91
CA THR A 407 25.90 -4.32 -4.44
C THR A 407 27.24 -3.84 -3.91
N ALA A 408 28.34 -4.17 -4.57
CA ALA A 408 29.67 -3.68 -4.22
C ALA A 408 29.79 -2.14 -4.34
N ASN A 409 29.18 -1.55 -5.39
CA ASN A 409 29.16 -0.10 -5.57
C ASN A 409 28.30 0.62 -4.51
N ILE A 410 27.15 0.05 -4.18
CA ILE A 410 26.26 0.60 -3.15
C ILE A 410 26.99 0.74 -1.82
N LEU A 411 27.78 -0.27 -1.39
CA LEU A 411 28.56 -0.24 -0.15
C LEU A 411 29.65 0.84 -0.11
N LYS A 412 30.13 1.31 -1.25
CA LYS A 412 31.12 2.39 -1.29
C LYS A 412 30.58 3.74 -0.81
N GLY A 413 29.28 3.93 -0.91
CA GLY A 413 28.61 5.17 -0.52
C GLY A 413 27.55 5.01 0.56
N ASN A 414 27.17 3.78 0.90
CA ASN A 414 26.04 3.53 1.80
C ASN A 414 26.34 2.33 2.71
N THR A 415 25.78 2.35 3.91
CA THR A 415 25.94 1.28 4.90
C THR A 415 24.73 0.36 4.88
N LEU A 416 24.92 -0.95 4.68
CA LEU A 416 23.88 -1.95 4.91
C LEU A 416 23.66 -2.10 6.41
N ARG A 417 22.42 -1.89 6.88
CA ARG A 417 22.04 -1.97 8.31
C ARG A 417 21.34 -3.26 8.64
N ALA A 418 20.51 -3.77 7.72
CA ALA A 418 19.80 -5.01 7.93
C ALA A 418 19.52 -5.74 6.62
N SER A 419 19.44 -7.06 6.70
CA SER A 419 19.01 -7.98 5.64
C SER A 419 17.94 -8.90 6.21
N ILE A 420 16.74 -8.84 5.64
CA ILE A 420 15.57 -9.58 6.11
C ILE A 420 15.12 -10.53 4.99
N LYS A 421 15.25 -11.83 5.22
CA LYS A 421 14.70 -12.85 4.34
C LYS A 421 13.20 -12.92 4.54
N MET A 422 12.42 -12.63 3.49
CA MET A 422 10.97 -12.53 3.59
C MET A 422 10.28 -13.89 3.44
N ALA A 423 9.05 -14.00 3.94
CA ALA A 423 8.10 -15.05 3.56
C ALA A 423 7.78 -14.95 2.05
N ASP A 424 7.09 -15.96 1.50
CA ASP A 424 6.56 -15.89 0.14
C ASP A 424 5.37 -14.90 0.08
N ILE A 425 5.70 -13.62 -0.05
CA ILE A 425 4.73 -12.51 -0.05
C ILE A 425 3.99 -12.35 -1.39
N PHE A 426 4.47 -12.99 -2.45
CA PHE A 426 3.90 -12.91 -3.81
C PHE A 426 3.21 -14.19 -4.25
N CYS A 427 2.72 -15.00 -3.34
CA CYS A 427 2.13 -16.33 -3.56
C CYS A 427 1.41 -16.47 -4.90
N GLY A 428 1.89 -17.36 -5.77
CA GLY A 428 1.28 -17.71 -7.05
C GLY A 428 1.62 -16.83 -8.25
N LYS A 429 2.27 -15.67 -8.07
CA LYS A 429 2.70 -14.80 -9.20
C LYS A 429 4.19 -14.94 -9.55
N ALA A 430 5.03 -15.22 -8.57
CA ALA A 430 6.44 -15.55 -8.79
C ALA A 430 6.93 -16.39 -7.61
N SER A 431 7.47 -17.59 -7.88
CA SER A 431 8.16 -18.41 -6.87
C SER A 431 9.55 -17.83 -6.58
N VAL A 432 9.63 -16.55 -6.26
CA VAL A 432 10.88 -15.84 -6.03
C VAL A 432 11.01 -15.51 -4.56
N GLN A 433 12.00 -16.13 -3.91
CA GLN A 433 12.40 -15.74 -2.57
C GLN A 433 12.90 -14.29 -2.58
N THR A 434 12.35 -13.45 -1.73
CA THR A 434 12.73 -12.04 -1.63
C THR A 434 13.36 -11.72 -0.29
N SER A 435 14.18 -10.67 -0.28
CA SER A 435 14.74 -10.07 0.92
C SER A 435 14.54 -8.55 0.90
N ILE A 436 14.44 -7.96 2.09
CA ILE A 436 14.49 -6.51 2.26
C ILE A 436 15.87 -6.14 2.75
N TYR A 437 16.54 -5.25 2.01
CA TYR A 437 17.81 -4.67 2.41
C TYR A 437 17.59 -3.23 2.88
N VAL A 438 18.06 -2.91 4.10
CA VAL A 438 17.89 -1.59 4.73
C VAL A 438 19.23 -0.88 4.80
N PHE A 439 19.29 0.35 4.30
CA PHE A 439 20.53 1.13 4.21
C PHE A 439 20.45 2.44 5.00
N GLU A 440 21.59 2.84 5.51
CA GLU A 440 21.91 4.22 5.86
C GLU A 440 22.65 4.84 4.68
N VAL A 441 22.14 5.98 4.20
CA VAL A 441 22.55 6.56 2.92
C VAL A 441 23.67 7.57 3.10
N ASN A 442 24.56 7.69 2.11
CA ASN A 442 25.71 8.59 2.07
C ASN A 442 26.69 8.39 3.24
N ARG A 443 26.79 7.18 3.73
CA ARG A 443 27.77 6.74 4.71
C ARG A 443 28.39 5.43 4.24
N PRO A 444 29.64 5.42 3.77
CA PRO A 444 30.32 4.21 3.31
C PRO A 444 30.30 3.11 4.38
N HIS A 445 30.09 1.87 3.95
CA HIS A 445 30.08 0.72 4.85
C HIS A 445 31.49 0.41 5.36
N ASP A 446 31.66 0.34 6.67
CA ASP A 446 32.90 -0.11 7.33
C ASP A 446 32.78 -1.60 7.68
N ALA A 447 33.46 -2.46 6.91
CA ALA A 447 33.42 -3.91 7.07
C ALA A 447 33.94 -4.41 8.44
N LYS A 448 34.60 -3.56 9.25
CA LYS A 448 35.11 -3.94 10.56
C LYS A 448 34.24 -3.46 11.73
N ASN A 449 33.51 -2.36 11.52
CA ASN A 449 32.77 -1.68 12.57
C ASN A 449 31.27 -1.68 12.37
N ASP A 450 30.78 -1.82 11.12
CA ASP A 450 29.35 -1.80 10.83
C ASP A 450 28.74 -3.19 10.93
N VAL A 451 27.98 -3.40 12.00
CA VAL A 451 27.23 -4.63 12.23
C VAL A 451 25.95 -4.60 11.38
N VAL A 452 25.72 -5.67 10.65
CA VAL A 452 24.49 -5.92 9.88
C VAL A 452 23.59 -6.88 10.65
N ARG A 453 22.31 -6.59 10.68
CA ARG A 453 21.27 -7.41 11.31
C ARG A 453 20.63 -8.31 10.29
N PHE A 454 20.79 -9.62 10.47
CA PHE A 454 20.24 -10.64 9.59
C PHE A 454 19.03 -11.28 10.26
N ILE A 455 17.90 -11.31 9.56
CA ILE A 455 16.63 -11.79 10.09
C ILE A 455 16.01 -12.79 9.11
N ASP A 456 15.69 -14.00 9.58
CA ASP A 456 14.83 -14.93 8.84
C ASP A 456 13.36 -14.66 9.20
N PHE A 457 12.66 -14.04 8.27
CA PHE A 457 11.24 -13.74 8.37
C PHE A 457 10.42 -14.63 7.43
N SER A 458 10.89 -15.84 7.14
CA SER A 458 10.18 -16.82 6.32
C SER A 458 8.86 -17.26 6.96
N ASN A 459 8.80 -17.30 8.30
CA ASN A 459 7.57 -17.42 9.06
C ASN A 459 7.14 -16.04 9.57
N ASP A 460 6.28 -15.37 8.82
CA ASP A 460 5.78 -14.04 9.17
C ASP A 460 4.45 -14.05 9.94
N GLY A 461 3.94 -15.24 10.29
CA GLY A 461 2.71 -15.42 11.05
C GLY A 461 1.44 -15.39 10.20
N TYR A 462 1.52 -15.06 8.92
CA TYR A 462 0.38 -15.11 8.01
C TYR A 462 0.28 -16.45 7.30
N THR A 463 -0.91 -17.05 7.32
CA THR A 463 -1.26 -18.14 6.41
C THR A 463 -1.90 -17.58 5.15
N ARG A 464 -1.40 -18.02 4.00
CA ARG A 464 -1.85 -17.61 2.67
C ARG A 464 -2.51 -18.80 2.00
N MET A 465 -3.81 -18.71 1.74
CA MET A 465 -4.58 -19.79 1.11
C MET A 465 -4.89 -19.43 -0.34
N ASN A 466 -4.30 -20.20 -1.27
CA ASN A 466 -4.71 -20.14 -2.67
C ASN A 466 -6.06 -20.85 -2.84
N ARG A 467 -7.13 -20.13 -3.15
CA ARG A 467 -8.34 -20.74 -3.67
C ARG A 467 -8.07 -21.26 -5.09
N LYS A 468 -7.97 -22.59 -5.24
CA LYS A 468 -7.68 -23.29 -6.52
C LYS A 468 -8.59 -22.96 -7.72
N LYS A 469 -9.65 -22.18 -7.55
CA LYS A 469 -10.64 -21.83 -8.61
C LYS A 469 -10.62 -20.36 -9.06
N SER A 470 -9.99 -19.46 -8.30
CA SER A 470 -9.69 -18.10 -8.76
C SER A 470 -8.23 -17.85 -8.46
N GLY A 471 -7.36 -17.94 -9.44
CA GLY A 471 -5.92 -17.95 -9.25
C GLY A 471 -5.30 -16.70 -8.62
N GLN A 472 -6.04 -15.90 -7.82
CA GLN A 472 -5.62 -14.55 -7.52
C GLN A 472 -6.05 -13.96 -6.17
N SER A 473 -7.00 -14.51 -5.41
CA SER A 473 -7.30 -13.99 -4.07
C SER A 473 -6.52 -14.74 -3.01
N ILE A 474 -5.49 -14.11 -2.49
CA ILE A 474 -4.74 -14.60 -1.34
C ILE A 474 -5.56 -14.26 -0.09
N ASN A 475 -6.25 -15.22 0.50
CA ASN A 475 -6.83 -15.06 1.83
C ASN A 475 -5.68 -15.02 2.85
N LEU A 476 -5.31 -13.81 3.24
CA LEU A 476 -4.30 -13.58 4.28
C LEU A 476 -4.98 -13.70 5.65
N ARG A 477 -4.56 -14.65 6.46
CA ARG A 477 -5.04 -14.83 7.83
C ARG A 477 -3.89 -14.72 8.80
N ASP A 478 -4.05 -13.91 9.84
CA ASP A 478 -3.15 -13.89 10.98
C ASP A 478 -3.42 -15.17 11.81
N THR A 479 -2.51 -16.12 11.70
CA THR A 479 -2.63 -17.43 12.38
C THR A 479 -1.56 -17.65 13.44
N ASP A 480 -0.52 -16.82 13.46
CA ASP A 480 0.59 -16.94 14.39
C ASP A 480 1.21 -15.56 14.70
N HIS A 481 0.40 -14.67 15.30
CA HIS A 481 0.84 -13.37 15.80
C HIS A 481 1.56 -12.51 14.73
N ALA A 482 1.02 -12.46 13.52
CA ALA A 482 1.66 -11.76 12.41
C ALA A 482 1.92 -10.28 12.72
N LYS A 483 0.94 -9.58 13.30
CA LYS A 483 1.07 -8.15 13.64
C LYS A 483 2.23 -7.89 14.62
N GLU A 484 2.35 -8.74 15.63
CA GLU A 484 3.41 -8.67 16.64
C GLU A 484 4.78 -9.01 16.03
N ARG A 485 4.86 -10.03 15.15
CA ARG A 485 6.07 -10.39 14.40
C ARG A 485 6.56 -9.25 13.52
N TYR A 486 5.66 -8.60 12.77
CA TYR A 486 6.00 -7.43 11.96
C TYR A 486 6.49 -6.25 12.80
N ALA A 487 5.90 -6.01 13.99
CA ALA A 487 6.36 -5.00 14.92
C ALA A 487 7.75 -5.33 15.49
N GLU A 488 8.00 -6.59 15.85
CA GLU A 488 9.30 -7.05 16.36
C GLU A 488 10.39 -6.90 15.30
N VAL A 489 10.16 -7.30 14.03
CA VAL A 489 11.13 -7.10 12.95
C VAL A 489 11.50 -5.63 12.80
N ALA A 490 10.52 -4.72 12.79
CA ALA A 490 10.80 -3.29 12.70
C ALA A 490 11.67 -2.81 13.87
N ASN A 491 11.42 -3.28 15.09
CA ASN A 491 12.21 -2.95 16.27
C ASN A 491 13.62 -3.56 16.22
N LEU A 492 13.76 -4.80 15.76
CA LEU A 492 15.05 -5.45 15.57
C LEU A 492 15.93 -4.72 14.56
N VAL A 493 15.34 -4.25 13.45
CA VAL A 493 16.05 -3.44 12.45
C VAL A 493 16.52 -2.11 13.04
N ARG A 494 15.71 -1.47 13.89
CA ARG A 494 16.02 -0.16 14.48
C ARG A 494 16.98 -0.24 15.65
N TYR A 495 16.77 -1.17 16.57
CA TYR A 495 17.43 -1.19 17.88
C TYR A 495 18.31 -2.41 18.13
N GLY A 496 18.28 -3.43 17.26
CA GLY A 496 18.94 -4.71 17.49
C GLY A 496 18.26 -5.52 18.59
N LYS A 497 18.90 -6.62 18.99
CA LYS A 497 18.35 -7.53 20.01
C LYS A 497 18.31 -6.95 21.44
N GLY A 498 19.10 -5.91 21.70
CA GLY A 498 19.24 -5.32 23.03
C GLY A 498 20.00 -6.22 24.02
N ALA A 499 20.18 -5.73 25.23
CA ALA A 499 20.87 -6.48 26.28
C ALA A 499 20.05 -7.70 26.73
N GLY A 500 20.66 -8.90 26.70
CA GLY A 500 20.03 -10.15 27.13
C GLY A 500 18.89 -10.62 26.21
N ASP A 501 18.98 -10.33 24.91
CA ASP A 501 18.01 -10.74 23.90
C ASP A 501 16.56 -10.26 24.18
N LYS A 502 16.40 -9.14 24.86
CA LYS A 502 15.09 -8.62 25.30
C LYS A 502 14.08 -8.37 24.17
N ASN A 503 14.59 -8.12 22.96
CA ASN A 503 13.74 -7.87 21.80
C ASN A 503 13.47 -9.13 20.96
N LEU A 504 13.99 -10.31 21.40
CA LEU A 504 13.80 -11.57 20.69
C LEU A 504 12.68 -12.37 21.33
N HIS A 505 11.45 -12.16 20.88
CA HIS A 505 10.29 -12.95 21.29
C HIS A 505 9.98 -14.04 20.25
N TYR A 506 9.76 -13.64 18.99
CA TYR A 506 9.44 -14.55 17.90
C TYR A 506 10.67 -14.98 17.08
N PHE A 507 11.77 -14.23 17.16
CA PHE A 507 12.97 -14.43 16.31
C PHE A 507 14.14 -15.08 17.02
N LYS A 508 13.90 -15.76 18.14
CA LYS A 508 14.94 -16.56 18.79
C LYS A 508 15.41 -17.67 17.86
N GLY A 509 16.70 -17.63 17.47
CA GLY A 509 17.26 -18.54 16.47
C GLY A 509 17.08 -18.11 15.00
N CYS A 510 16.28 -17.08 14.75
CA CYS A 510 16.05 -16.50 13.41
C CYS A 510 16.67 -15.10 13.25
N TYR A 511 17.50 -14.68 14.19
CA TYR A 511 18.19 -13.39 14.20
C TYR A 511 19.68 -13.58 14.48
N THR A 512 20.50 -12.88 13.69
CA THR A 512 21.96 -12.83 13.92
C THR A 512 22.50 -11.44 13.61
N GLU A 513 23.55 -11.04 14.32
CA GLU A 513 24.33 -9.84 14.03
C GLU A 513 25.73 -10.27 13.58
N ASP A 514 26.18 -9.76 12.43
CA ASP A 514 27.47 -10.13 11.84
C ASP A 514 28.00 -9.01 10.94
N TYR A 515 29.24 -9.14 10.51
CA TYR A 515 29.92 -8.24 9.60
C TYR A 515 29.83 -8.77 8.16
N ILE A 516 29.82 -7.85 7.19
CA ILE A 516 29.88 -8.19 5.77
C ILE A 516 31.16 -7.68 5.14
N THR A 517 31.52 -8.27 4.02
CA THR A 517 32.65 -7.79 3.21
C THR A 517 32.22 -6.70 2.23
N LEU A 518 33.15 -5.89 1.75
CA LEU A 518 32.86 -4.89 0.72
C LEU A 518 32.68 -5.50 -0.68
N LYS A 519 32.74 -6.83 -0.81
CA LYS A 519 32.52 -7.54 -2.07
C LYS A 519 31.04 -7.52 -2.51
N GLY A 520 30.11 -7.35 -1.57
CA GLY A 520 28.66 -7.28 -1.84
C GLY A 520 28.00 -8.62 -2.15
N ASN A 521 28.64 -9.75 -1.86
CA ASN A 521 28.15 -11.10 -2.15
C ASN A 521 27.74 -11.90 -0.91
N ASP A 522 27.71 -11.28 0.24
CA ASP A 522 27.42 -11.88 1.54
C ASP A 522 26.29 -11.18 2.30
N TRP A 523 25.18 -10.90 1.59
CA TRP A 523 24.05 -10.16 2.14
C TRP A 523 22.86 -11.02 2.59
N THR A 524 22.91 -12.33 2.41
CA THR A 524 21.76 -13.19 2.71
C THR A 524 21.82 -13.75 4.13
N TYR A 525 20.68 -13.92 4.78
CA TYR A 525 20.58 -14.51 6.12
C TYR A 525 21.28 -15.88 6.19
N GLY A 526 21.07 -16.75 5.19
CA GLY A 526 21.66 -18.10 5.19
C GLY A 526 23.19 -18.15 5.24
N GLN A 527 23.88 -17.07 4.78
CA GLN A 527 25.35 -16.97 4.84
C GLN A 527 25.86 -16.60 6.23
N HIS A 528 25.01 -16.05 7.08
CA HIS A 528 25.35 -15.57 8.44
C HIS A 528 24.65 -16.35 9.54
N GLN A 529 23.81 -17.33 9.17
CA GLN A 529 23.15 -18.19 10.14
C GLN A 529 24.19 -18.99 10.93
N LYS A 530 24.15 -18.85 12.25
CA LYS A 530 24.98 -19.69 13.13
C LYS A 530 24.32 -21.07 13.21
N ILE A 531 24.88 -22.02 12.50
CA ILE A 531 24.46 -23.42 12.61
C ILE A 531 25.38 -24.06 13.65
N ASP A 532 24.78 -24.58 14.73
CA ASP A 532 25.53 -25.48 15.62
C ASP A 532 25.97 -26.69 14.80
N SER A 533 27.28 -26.80 14.56
CA SER A 533 27.86 -27.83 13.72
C SER A 533 27.77 -29.24 14.32
N VAL A 534 27.36 -29.36 15.56
CA VAL A 534 27.12 -30.64 16.23
C VAL A 534 25.61 -30.90 16.28
N PRO A 535 25.10 -31.80 15.44
CA PRO A 535 23.68 -32.16 15.47
C PRO A 535 23.30 -32.76 16.81
N ALA A 536 22.23 -32.28 17.41
CA ALA A 536 21.64 -32.91 18.60
C ALA A 536 20.95 -34.22 18.26
N GLU A 537 20.72 -35.10 19.24
CA GLU A 537 19.98 -36.35 19.03
C GLU A 537 18.58 -36.10 18.45
N GLU A 538 17.99 -34.97 18.79
CA GLU A 538 16.67 -34.54 18.29
C GLU A 538 16.68 -34.20 16.79
N ASP A 539 17.77 -33.66 16.28
CA ASP A 539 17.95 -33.37 14.84
C ASP A 539 17.98 -34.67 14.03
N PHE A 540 18.71 -35.68 14.52
CA PHE A 540 18.69 -37.02 13.91
C PHE A 540 17.30 -37.67 13.94
N ARG A 541 16.59 -37.56 15.07
CA ARG A 541 15.23 -38.06 15.20
C ARG A 541 14.26 -37.38 14.24
N ASN A 542 14.38 -36.07 14.05
CA ASN A 542 13.53 -35.31 13.13
C ASN A 542 13.82 -35.67 11.67
N VAL A 543 15.09 -35.77 11.28
CA VAL A 543 15.48 -36.23 9.93
C VAL A 543 14.94 -37.63 9.65
N ILE A 544 15.05 -38.55 10.62
CA ILE A 544 14.49 -39.91 10.48
C ILE A 544 12.95 -39.87 10.33
N LYS A 545 12.25 -39.06 11.14
CA LYS A 545 10.80 -38.90 11.05
C LYS A 545 10.37 -38.35 9.68
N GLU A 546 11.03 -37.33 9.19
CA GLU A 546 10.77 -36.72 7.88
C GLU A 546 11.03 -37.72 6.75
N TYR A 547 12.14 -38.47 6.82
CA TYR A 547 12.45 -39.51 5.84
C TYR A 547 11.40 -40.63 5.86
N LEU A 548 10.96 -41.08 7.04
CA LEU A 548 9.93 -42.10 7.15
C LEU A 548 8.58 -41.59 6.63
N ALA A 549 8.21 -40.37 6.94
CA ALA A 549 6.99 -39.73 6.45
C ALA A 549 7.02 -39.61 4.92
N TRP A 550 8.15 -39.21 4.34
CA TRP A 550 8.36 -39.18 2.90
C TRP A 550 8.26 -40.57 2.27
N LYS A 551 8.93 -41.56 2.85
CA LYS A 551 8.87 -42.97 2.39
C LYS A 551 7.45 -43.54 2.43
N VAL A 552 6.72 -43.33 3.52
CA VAL A 552 5.31 -43.73 3.64
C VAL A 552 4.46 -43.03 2.58
N GLY A 553 4.70 -41.73 2.34
CA GLY A 553 4.04 -40.96 1.29
C GLY A 553 4.29 -41.51 -0.11
N GLN A 554 5.52 -41.99 -0.41
CA GLN A 554 5.86 -42.64 -1.67
C GLN A 554 5.14 -44.00 -1.84
N VAL A 555 5.12 -44.80 -0.78
CA VAL A 555 4.41 -46.09 -0.80
C VAL A 555 2.91 -45.89 -1.02
N LEU A 556 2.31 -44.94 -0.35
CA LEU A 556 0.87 -44.62 -0.50
C LEU A 556 0.52 -44.04 -1.88
N LYS A 557 1.46 -43.43 -2.58
CA LYS A 557 1.29 -42.92 -3.96
C LYS A 557 1.49 -43.99 -5.02
N GLY A 558 1.85 -45.20 -4.65
CA GLY A 558 2.03 -46.32 -5.58
C GLY A 558 3.35 -46.28 -6.38
N ASP A 559 4.30 -45.44 -5.98
CA ASP A 559 5.66 -45.44 -6.56
C ASP A 559 6.43 -46.67 -6.04
N SER A 560 6.36 -47.77 -6.78
CA SER A 560 7.05 -49.02 -6.49
C SER A 560 8.54 -48.94 -6.86
N CYS A 561 9.29 -48.10 -6.16
CA CYS A 561 10.75 -48.17 -6.14
C CYS A 561 11.27 -48.80 -4.84
N LEU A 562 10.69 -49.92 -4.43
CA LEU A 562 11.21 -50.82 -3.41
C LEU A 562 11.86 -52.04 -4.09
N GLY A 563 12.95 -51.81 -4.80
CA GLY A 563 13.71 -52.91 -5.40
C GLY A 563 15.11 -52.46 -5.69
N LYS A 564 15.94 -52.48 -4.69
CA LYS A 564 17.37 -52.83 -4.66
C LYS A 564 18.06 -52.15 -3.47
N LEU A 565 18.09 -52.83 -2.39
CA LEU A 565 19.21 -52.86 -1.46
C LEU A 565 19.92 -54.20 -1.65
#